data_1ed3ccb21fd746898be9a9b1540efc65
#
_entry.id   1ed3ccb21fd746898be9a9b1540efc65
#
_cell.length_a   1.000
_cell.length_b   1.000
_cell.length_c   1.000
_cell.angle_alpha   90.00
_cell.angle_beta   90.00
_cell.angle_gamma   90.00
#
_symmetry.space_group_name_H-M   'P 1'
#
loop_
_entity.id
_entity.type
_entity.pdbx_description
1 polymer ?
#
loop_
_entity_poly.entity_id
_entity_poly.type
_entity_poly.pdbx_seq_one_letter_code
_entity_poly.pdbx_strand_id
1 'polypeptide(L)'
;MTVIAQPGADVRVRTLSSEDEFTELADVWDDLVLAMTRPSPFLLHTWLREWWRHYANDGQLAIHVAYRGDRLVGALPLSVRRRHGLRITEFIGGWALLADVLIARGEDESVVAGALAERASTMDHDFADLYGLTGASRLVAALPPADFRLIERLEAPILELSSGWEAVSQSKLSPKARSMRRRRRRQLEAVGPVEVALARTREELAPALEEAFRVHALRWQGRNDSSEFATPVGKAFHRAALLRLADDDAVRLLTLSVNGKPIAFALSVQLADRAYGLRRAFDPAFGRFSPGSEAKLLSLEAAAAEGMERSEFLGAAAPHNVRFADTFDPICQGIGLARTPRGRVAVAALLAGIRIRRTLKRSATARRLYARARRLKGTRA
;
A
#
# COMPACT_ATOMS: atom_id res chain seq x y z
N MET A 1 -7.43 -35.95 15.52
CA MET A 1 -7.41 -36.71 14.24
C MET A 1 -6.77 -35.79 13.21
N THR A 2 -5.52 -36.04 12.87
CA THR A 2 -4.80 -35.27 11.83
C THR A 2 -5.29 -35.78 10.48
N VAL A 3 -6.05 -34.96 9.78
CA VAL A 3 -6.44 -35.27 8.40
C VAL A 3 -5.21 -35.09 7.53
N ILE A 4 -4.60 -36.20 7.14
CA ILE A 4 -3.55 -36.23 6.13
C ILE A 4 -4.24 -35.95 4.78
N ALA A 5 -3.99 -34.74 4.24
CA ALA A 5 -4.46 -34.36 2.91
C ALA A 5 -3.87 -35.34 1.89
N GLN A 6 -4.70 -35.97 1.08
CA GLN A 6 -4.25 -36.84 -0.05
C GLN A 6 -3.53 -35.93 -1.08
N PRO A 7 -2.28 -36.22 -1.44
CA PRO A 7 -1.60 -35.59 -2.56
C PRO A 7 -2.20 -36.12 -3.86
N GLY A 8 -2.95 -35.28 -4.59
CA GLY A 8 -3.46 -35.68 -5.92
C GLY A 8 -4.78 -35.10 -6.37
N ALA A 9 -5.50 -34.33 -5.55
CA ALA A 9 -6.71 -33.68 -6.04
C ALA A 9 -6.34 -32.45 -6.89
N ASP A 10 -6.86 -32.38 -8.13
CA ASP A 10 -6.66 -31.24 -9.04
C ASP A 10 -7.12 -29.91 -8.42
N VAL A 11 -6.35 -28.86 -8.65
CA VAL A 11 -6.74 -27.50 -8.26
C VAL A 11 -7.83 -27.00 -9.21
N ARG A 12 -9.01 -26.74 -8.67
CA ARG A 12 -10.14 -26.16 -9.42
C ARG A 12 -10.22 -24.66 -9.20
N VAL A 13 -10.31 -23.88 -10.28
CA VAL A 13 -10.44 -22.42 -10.21
C VAL A 13 -11.84 -22.00 -10.60
N ARG A 14 -12.48 -21.18 -9.75
CA ARG A 14 -13.71 -20.47 -10.09
C ARG A 14 -13.50 -18.96 -10.01
N THR A 15 -14.38 -18.19 -10.64
CA THR A 15 -14.37 -16.72 -10.59
C THR A 15 -15.58 -16.25 -9.81
N LEU A 16 -15.36 -15.44 -8.78
CA LEU A 16 -16.40 -14.72 -8.06
C LEU A 16 -16.70 -13.42 -8.82
N SER A 17 -17.96 -13.12 -9.00
CA SER A 17 -18.44 -11.97 -9.77
C SER A 17 -19.35 -11.05 -8.97
N SER A 18 -19.70 -11.41 -7.74
CA SER A 18 -20.53 -10.62 -6.85
C SER A 18 -19.85 -10.32 -5.50
N GLU A 19 -20.28 -9.24 -4.83
CA GLU A 19 -19.81 -8.92 -3.48
C GLU A 19 -20.27 -9.96 -2.45
N ASP A 20 -21.43 -10.56 -2.65
CA ASP A 20 -21.98 -11.56 -1.74
C ASP A 20 -21.10 -12.81 -1.73
N GLU A 21 -20.76 -13.35 -2.92
CA GLU A 21 -19.81 -14.48 -3.04
C GLU A 21 -18.45 -14.18 -2.39
N PHE A 22 -17.96 -12.94 -2.52
CA PHE A 22 -16.72 -12.52 -1.88
C PHE A 22 -16.87 -12.44 -0.36
N THR A 23 -17.99 -11.92 0.12
CA THR A 23 -18.27 -11.80 1.55
C THR A 23 -18.32 -13.16 2.27
N GLU A 24 -18.82 -14.20 1.59
CA GLU A 24 -18.82 -15.58 2.13
C GLU A 24 -17.43 -16.14 2.43
N LEU A 25 -16.37 -15.56 1.87
CA LEU A 25 -15.01 -15.99 2.11
C LEU A 25 -14.31 -15.24 3.26
N ALA A 26 -15.00 -14.36 3.98
CA ALA A 26 -14.39 -13.50 5.01
C ALA A 26 -13.57 -14.29 6.05
N ASP A 27 -14.12 -15.39 6.54
CA ASP A 27 -13.52 -16.18 7.63
C ASP A 27 -12.27 -16.99 7.22
N VAL A 28 -12.09 -17.23 5.92
CA VAL A 28 -10.99 -18.08 5.40
C VAL A 28 -9.99 -17.30 4.53
N TRP A 29 -10.35 -16.08 4.14
CA TRP A 29 -9.53 -15.27 3.22
C TRP A 29 -8.23 -14.79 3.84
N ASP A 30 -8.32 -14.27 5.07
CA ASP A 30 -7.18 -13.63 5.71
C ASP A 30 -6.09 -14.61 6.09
N ASP A 31 -6.42 -15.91 6.25
CA ASP A 31 -5.44 -16.98 6.39
C ASP A 31 -4.51 -17.09 5.16
N LEU A 32 -5.04 -16.87 3.96
CA LEU A 32 -4.21 -16.82 2.75
C LEU A 32 -3.26 -15.62 2.75
N VAL A 33 -3.73 -14.47 3.25
CA VAL A 33 -2.89 -13.26 3.38
C VAL A 33 -1.78 -13.50 4.37
N LEU A 34 -2.08 -14.09 5.52
CA LEU A 34 -1.11 -14.42 6.58
C LEU A 34 -0.14 -15.54 6.17
N ALA A 35 -0.47 -16.32 5.14
CA ALA A 35 0.42 -17.34 4.57
C ALA A 35 1.51 -16.74 3.65
N MET A 36 1.36 -15.49 3.21
CA MET A 36 2.37 -14.82 2.37
C MET A 36 3.69 -14.66 3.15
N THR A 37 4.83 -14.80 2.45
CA THR A 37 6.16 -14.48 3.01
C THR A 37 6.26 -13.03 3.50
N ARG A 38 5.48 -12.14 2.87
CA ARG A 38 5.33 -10.73 3.26
C ARG A 38 3.83 -10.41 3.23
N PRO A 39 3.11 -10.68 4.33
CA PRO A 39 1.68 -10.40 4.41
C PRO A 39 1.37 -8.94 4.08
N SER A 40 0.30 -8.70 3.34
CA SER A 40 -0.07 -7.36 2.90
C SER A 40 -1.42 -6.95 3.50
N PRO A 41 -1.50 -5.89 4.30
CA PRO A 41 -2.77 -5.41 4.84
C PRO A 41 -3.74 -4.93 3.75
N PHE A 42 -3.23 -4.64 2.55
CA PHE A 42 -4.02 -4.23 1.39
C PHE A 42 -4.72 -5.38 0.69
N LEU A 43 -4.40 -6.61 1.06
CA LEU A 43 -5.03 -7.84 0.56
C LEU A 43 -5.98 -8.47 1.58
N LEU A 44 -6.09 -7.92 2.80
CA LEU A 44 -7.08 -8.36 3.78
C LEU A 44 -8.49 -8.22 3.21
N HIS A 45 -9.36 -9.18 3.52
CA HIS A 45 -10.74 -9.21 3.06
C HIS A 45 -11.47 -7.89 3.30
N THR A 46 -11.39 -7.40 4.53
CA THR A 46 -11.97 -6.12 4.94
C THR A 46 -11.49 -4.95 4.08
N TRP A 47 -10.18 -4.85 3.81
CA TRP A 47 -9.62 -3.78 3.00
C TRP A 47 -10.13 -3.83 1.56
N LEU A 48 -10.09 -5.00 0.93
CA LEU A 48 -10.53 -5.20 -0.46
C LEU A 48 -12.03 -4.95 -0.62
N ARG A 49 -12.83 -5.44 0.32
CA ARG A 49 -14.28 -5.27 0.32
C ARG A 49 -14.68 -3.79 0.48
N GLU A 50 -14.11 -3.09 1.44
CA GLU A 50 -14.41 -1.67 1.61
C GLU A 50 -13.89 -0.83 0.44
N TRP A 51 -12.73 -1.19 -0.14
CA TRP A 51 -12.28 -0.54 -1.36
C TRP A 51 -13.28 -0.75 -2.51
N TRP A 52 -13.75 -1.97 -2.70
CA TRP A 52 -14.73 -2.28 -3.73
C TRP A 52 -16.01 -1.45 -3.57
N ARG A 53 -16.55 -1.39 -2.38
CA ARG A 53 -17.77 -0.62 -2.05
C ARG A 53 -17.67 0.86 -2.38
N HIS A 54 -16.48 1.44 -2.21
CA HIS A 54 -16.29 2.87 -2.40
C HIS A 54 -15.79 3.24 -3.79
N TYR A 55 -15.11 2.32 -4.50
CA TYR A 55 -14.40 2.62 -5.74
C TYR A 55 -14.78 1.74 -6.94
N ALA A 56 -15.69 0.77 -6.78
CA ALA A 56 -16.07 -0.13 -7.87
C ALA A 56 -16.62 0.64 -9.09
N ASN A 57 -17.45 1.66 -8.86
CA ASN A 57 -18.17 2.39 -9.89
C ASN A 57 -18.86 1.41 -10.87
N ASP A 58 -18.46 1.42 -12.16
CA ASP A 58 -18.89 0.53 -13.23
C ASP A 58 -17.99 -0.69 -13.45
N GLY A 59 -17.09 -0.97 -12.49
CA GLY A 59 -16.21 -2.14 -12.53
C GLY A 59 -16.97 -3.45 -12.32
N GLN A 60 -16.36 -4.55 -12.75
CA GLN A 60 -16.84 -5.90 -12.54
C GLN A 60 -15.85 -6.68 -11.68
N LEU A 61 -16.32 -7.32 -10.61
CA LEU A 61 -15.53 -8.26 -9.83
C LEU A 61 -15.10 -9.43 -10.71
N ALA A 62 -13.87 -9.86 -10.53
CA ALA A 62 -13.29 -11.00 -11.20
C ALA A 62 -12.26 -11.67 -10.28
N ILE A 63 -12.68 -11.98 -9.05
CA ILE A 63 -11.83 -12.63 -8.06
C ILE A 63 -11.71 -14.10 -8.44
N HIS A 64 -10.51 -14.56 -8.79
CA HIS A 64 -10.27 -15.98 -9.02
C HIS A 64 -9.91 -16.66 -7.70
N VAL A 65 -10.59 -17.74 -7.39
CA VAL A 65 -10.36 -18.55 -6.19
C VAL A 65 -10.06 -19.99 -6.59
N ALA A 66 -9.03 -20.56 -5.98
CA ALA A 66 -8.56 -21.91 -6.23
C ALA A 66 -8.94 -22.81 -5.06
N TYR A 67 -9.50 -23.97 -5.37
CA TYR A 67 -9.92 -24.97 -4.39
C TYR A 67 -9.23 -26.32 -4.65
N ARG A 68 -8.90 -26.99 -3.55
CA ARG A 68 -8.55 -28.41 -3.55
C ARG A 68 -9.60 -29.14 -2.73
N GLY A 69 -10.48 -29.91 -3.40
CA GLY A 69 -11.74 -30.35 -2.79
C GLY A 69 -12.58 -29.13 -2.45
N ASP A 70 -12.99 -29.00 -1.18
CA ASP A 70 -13.77 -27.86 -0.68
C ASP A 70 -12.91 -26.82 0.06
N ARG A 71 -11.60 -27.07 0.18
CA ARG A 71 -10.68 -26.15 0.84
C ARG A 71 -10.21 -25.06 -0.11
N LEU A 72 -10.34 -23.80 0.31
CA LEU A 72 -9.76 -22.65 -0.39
C LEU A 72 -8.23 -22.71 -0.25
N VAL A 73 -7.51 -22.81 -1.37
CA VAL A 73 -6.04 -22.96 -1.39
C VAL A 73 -5.33 -21.79 -2.08
N GLY A 74 -6.07 -20.90 -2.75
CA GLY A 74 -5.49 -19.72 -3.34
C GLY A 74 -6.53 -18.72 -3.81
N ALA A 75 -6.11 -17.48 -3.99
CA ALA A 75 -6.95 -16.41 -4.52
C ALA A 75 -6.13 -15.38 -5.31
N LEU A 76 -6.78 -14.76 -6.29
CA LEU A 76 -6.24 -13.67 -7.09
C LEU A 76 -7.32 -12.57 -7.20
N PRO A 77 -7.24 -11.49 -6.40
CA PRO A 77 -8.28 -10.48 -6.28
C PRO A 77 -8.23 -9.47 -7.43
N LEU A 78 -8.86 -9.80 -8.53
CA LEU A 78 -8.93 -8.97 -9.73
C LEU A 78 -10.30 -8.33 -9.92
N SER A 79 -10.31 -7.26 -10.71
CA SER A 79 -11.50 -6.63 -11.26
C SER A 79 -11.26 -6.21 -12.69
N VAL A 80 -12.32 -6.05 -13.49
CA VAL A 80 -12.27 -5.51 -14.85
C VAL A 80 -12.94 -4.15 -14.85
N ARG A 81 -12.22 -3.11 -15.29
CA ARG A 81 -12.74 -1.74 -15.39
C ARG A 81 -12.69 -1.24 -16.82
N ARG A 82 -13.66 -0.41 -17.18
CA ARG A 82 -13.69 0.26 -18.49
C ARG A 82 -13.00 1.63 -18.41
N ARG A 83 -11.95 1.80 -19.22
CA ARG A 83 -11.26 3.09 -19.36
C ARG A 83 -10.97 3.36 -20.82
N HIS A 84 -11.38 4.51 -21.33
CA HIS A 84 -11.19 4.92 -22.73
C HIS A 84 -11.65 3.84 -23.75
N GLY A 85 -12.74 3.16 -23.47
CA GLY A 85 -13.30 2.10 -24.30
C GLY A 85 -12.58 0.74 -24.22
N LEU A 86 -11.54 0.62 -23.40
CA LEU A 86 -10.82 -0.63 -23.14
C LEU A 86 -11.30 -1.27 -21.83
N ARG A 87 -11.33 -2.60 -21.81
CA ARG A 87 -11.54 -3.39 -20.60
C ARG A 87 -10.19 -3.78 -20.04
N ILE A 88 -9.86 -3.26 -18.87
CA ILE A 88 -8.56 -3.42 -18.22
C ILE A 88 -8.75 -4.23 -16.95
N THR A 89 -7.98 -5.30 -16.82
CA THR A 89 -7.90 -6.06 -15.57
C THR A 89 -6.91 -5.41 -14.63
N GLU A 90 -7.35 -5.14 -13.40
CA GLU A 90 -6.57 -4.52 -12.34
C GLU A 90 -6.75 -5.31 -11.04
N PHE A 91 -5.81 -5.20 -10.08
CA PHE A 91 -6.07 -5.66 -8.72
C PHE A 91 -7.20 -4.84 -8.08
N ILE A 92 -8.05 -5.49 -7.28
CA ILE A 92 -8.92 -4.79 -6.33
C ILE A 92 -8.01 -4.11 -5.31
N GLY A 93 -8.37 -2.90 -4.87
CA GLY A 93 -7.53 -2.13 -3.96
C GLY A 93 -6.80 -0.97 -4.65
N GLY A 94 -6.88 -0.85 -5.97
CA GLY A 94 -6.37 0.27 -6.74
C GLY A 94 -4.85 0.41 -6.67
N TRP A 95 -4.37 1.43 -5.95
CA TRP A 95 -2.95 1.66 -5.66
C TRP A 95 -2.43 0.84 -4.48
N ALA A 96 -3.10 -0.30 -4.17
CA ALA A 96 -2.60 -1.22 -3.17
C ALA A 96 -1.15 -1.59 -3.49
N LEU A 97 -0.27 -1.38 -2.53
CA LEU A 97 1.10 -1.81 -2.61
C LEU A 97 1.18 -3.24 -2.07
N LEU A 98 2.17 -4.02 -2.54
CA LEU A 98 2.38 -5.40 -2.08
C LEU A 98 1.22 -6.35 -2.44
N ALA A 99 0.72 -6.22 -3.68
CA ALA A 99 -0.27 -7.13 -4.23
C ALA A 99 0.39 -8.33 -4.90
N ASP A 100 -0.20 -9.51 -4.73
CA ASP A 100 0.21 -10.75 -5.39
C ASP A 100 -0.95 -11.76 -5.37
N VAL A 101 -0.72 -12.92 -5.96
CA VAL A 101 -1.55 -14.11 -5.75
C VAL A 101 -1.42 -14.59 -4.29
N LEU A 102 -2.54 -14.95 -3.69
CA LEU A 102 -2.62 -15.54 -2.36
C LEU A 102 -2.58 -17.06 -2.46
N ILE A 103 -1.79 -17.71 -1.60
CA ILE A 103 -1.63 -19.18 -1.62
C ILE A 103 -1.58 -19.69 -0.18
N ALA A 104 -2.35 -20.74 0.12
CA ALA A 104 -2.41 -21.34 1.44
C ALA A 104 -1.08 -22.01 1.81
N ARG A 105 -0.77 -22.06 3.10
CA ARG A 105 0.42 -22.75 3.61
C ARG A 105 0.37 -24.24 3.27
N GLY A 106 1.52 -24.78 2.86
CA GLY A 106 1.68 -26.19 2.55
C GLY A 106 1.20 -26.62 1.15
N GLU A 107 0.69 -25.68 0.35
CA GLU A 107 0.38 -25.93 -1.06
C GLU A 107 1.64 -25.78 -1.94
N ASP A 108 1.64 -26.47 -3.08
CA ASP A 108 2.61 -26.22 -4.13
C ASP A 108 2.29 -24.86 -4.79
N GLU A 109 3.15 -23.88 -4.51
CA GLU A 109 2.96 -22.50 -4.97
C GLU A 109 2.92 -22.41 -6.50
N SER A 110 3.69 -23.21 -7.21
CA SER A 110 3.76 -23.20 -8.68
C SER A 110 2.47 -23.72 -9.30
N VAL A 111 1.86 -24.75 -8.71
CA VAL A 111 0.59 -25.34 -9.16
C VAL A 111 -0.56 -24.37 -8.95
N VAL A 112 -0.68 -23.81 -7.74
CA VAL A 112 -1.80 -22.90 -7.41
C VAL A 112 -1.65 -21.58 -8.17
N ALA A 113 -0.45 -20.98 -8.19
CA ALA A 113 -0.20 -19.75 -8.95
C ALA A 113 -0.41 -19.96 -10.45
N GLY A 114 0.04 -21.10 -10.99
CA GLY A 114 -0.15 -21.47 -12.39
C GLY A 114 -1.62 -21.55 -12.80
N ALA A 115 -2.45 -22.23 -12.00
CA ALA A 115 -3.89 -22.35 -12.26
C ALA A 115 -4.60 -20.98 -12.22
N LEU A 116 -4.26 -20.13 -11.25
CA LEU A 116 -4.81 -18.78 -11.14
C LEU A 116 -4.33 -17.85 -12.26
N ALA A 117 -3.04 -17.95 -12.65
CA ALA A 117 -2.46 -17.19 -13.76
C ALA A 117 -3.06 -17.59 -15.12
N GLU A 118 -3.29 -18.89 -15.36
CA GLU A 118 -3.98 -19.39 -16.53
C GLU A 118 -5.40 -18.82 -16.62
N ARG A 119 -6.14 -18.86 -15.52
CA ARG A 119 -7.50 -18.29 -15.46
C ARG A 119 -7.48 -16.78 -15.75
N ALA A 120 -6.55 -16.02 -15.18
CA ALA A 120 -6.38 -14.61 -15.45
C ALA A 120 -6.03 -14.34 -16.93
N SER A 121 -5.21 -15.19 -17.53
CA SER A 121 -4.81 -15.09 -18.94
C SER A 121 -5.95 -15.37 -19.92
N THR A 122 -7.00 -16.08 -19.50
CA THR A 122 -8.16 -16.44 -20.33
C THR A 122 -9.38 -15.54 -20.10
N MET A 123 -9.28 -14.54 -19.25
CA MET A 123 -10.36 -13.58 -18.96
C MET A 123 -10.79 -12.77 -20.20
N ASP A 124 -12.05 -12.35 -20.18
CA ASP A 124 -12.60 -11.44 -21.19
C ASP A 124 -12.22 -9.99 -20.89
N HIS A 125 -10.99 -9.60 -21.27
CA HIS A 125 -10.45 -8.27 -21.16
C HIS A 125 -9.63 -7.87 -22.40
N ASP A 126 -9.23 -6.61 -22.51
CA ASP A 126 -8.33 -6.17 -23.56
C ASP A 126 -6.87 -6.42 -23.15
N PHE A 127 -6.51 -6.06 -21.91
CA PHE A 127 -5.20 -6.33 -21.29
C PHE A 127 -5.26 -6.20 -19.76
N ALA A 128 -4.19 -6.65 -19.09
CA ALA A 128 -4.00 -6.49 -17.65
C ALA A 128 -2.98 -5.38 -17.33
N ASP A 129 -3.29 -4.57 -16.31
CA ASP A 129 -2.44 -3.54 -15.71
C ASP A 129 -2.44 -3.73 -14.19
N LEU A 130 -1.49 -4.53 -13.70
CA LEU A 130 -1.41 -4.98 -12.31
C LEU A 130 -0.36 -4.17 -11.55
N TYR A 131 -0.79 -3.23 -10.72
CA TYR A 131 0.10 -2.41 -9.91
C TYR A 131 0.29 -3.02 -8.50
N GLY A 132 1.46 -2.80 -7.89
CA GLY A 132 1.74 -3.24 -6.53
C GLY A 132 2.48 -4.57 -6.40
N LEU A 133 2.81 -5.21 -7.52
CA LEU A 133 3.61 -6.44 -7.53
C LEU A 133 5.01 -6.18 -6.95
N THR A 134 5.58 -7.19 -6.30
CA THR A 134 6.99 -7.18 -5.85
C THR A 134 7.88 -7.85 -6.88
N GLY A 135 9.21 -7.70 -6.72
CA GLY A 135 10.17 -8.40 -7.56
C GLY A 135 10.13 -9.92 -7.43
N ALA A 136 9.63 -10.42 -6.29
CA ALA A 136 9.48 -11.86 -5.99
C ALA A 136 8.03 -12.37 -6.17
N SER A 137 7.21 -11.69 -6.99
CA SER A 137 5.81 -12.06 -7.20
C SER A 137 5.64 -13.46 -7.78
N ARG A 138 4.85 -14.30 -7.10
CA ARG A 138 4.49 -15.64 -7.55
C ARG A 138 3.60 -15.62 -8.78
N LEU A 139 2.72 -14.64 -8.89
CA LEU A 139 1.92 -14.43 -10.11
C LEU A 139 2.82 -14.20 -11.32
N VAL A 140 3.82 -13.33 -11.19
CA VAL A 140 4.76 -13.02 -12.30
C VAL A 140 5.57 -14.26 -12.68
N ALA A 141 6.01 -15.05 -11.71
CA ALA A 141 6.74 -16.28 -11.97
C ALA A 141 5.91 -17.33 -12.73
N ALA A 142 4.59 -17.33 -12.55
CA ALA A 142 3.65 -18.24 -13.21
C ALA A 142 3.21 -17.77 -14.62
N LEU A 143 3.47 -16.52 -14.99
CA LEU A 143 3.07 -15.94 -16.28
C LEU A 143 4.21 -16.03 -17.31
N PRO A 144 3.90 -16.29 -18.62
CA PRO A 144 4.90 -16.27 -19.66
C PRO A 144 5.57 -14.89 -19.79
N PRO A 145 6.92 -14.78 -19.72
CA PRO A 145 7.61 -13.49 -19.81
C PRO A 145 7.39 -12.73 -21.12
N ALA A 146 6.99 -13.43 -22.19
CA ALA A 146 6.63 -12.81 -23.47
C ALA A 146 5.34 -12.00 -23.39
N ASP A 147 4.38 -12.47 -22.59
CA ASP A 147 3.01 -11.94 -22.53
C ASP A 147 2.79 -10.94 -21.42
N PHE A 148 3.73 -10.87 -20.44
CA PHE A 148 3.60 -10.02 -19.27
C PHE A 148 4.93 -9.34 -18.93
N ARG A 149 4.93 -8.01 -18.86
CA ARG A 149 6.12 -7.19 -18.61
C ARG A 149 6.06 -6.57 -17.22
N LEU A 150 7.04 -6.93 -16.39
CA LEU A 150 7.23 -6.33 -15.07
C LEU A 150 8.05 -5.05 -15.20
N ILE A 151 7.57 -3.97 -14.61
CA ILE A 151 8.17 -2.64 -14.68
C ILE A 151 8.31 -2.11 -13.26
N GLU A 152 9.53 -1.95 -12.79
CA GLU A 152 9.78 -1.28 -11.51
C GLU A 152 9.28 0.16 -11.55
N ARG A 153 8.50 0.54 -10.55
CA ARG A 153 7.87 1.87 -10.41
C ARG A 153 8.47 2.71 -9.30
N LEU A 154 8.78 2.07 -8.18
CA LEU A 154 9.41 2.71 -7.04
C LEU A 154 10.15 1.66 -6.20
N GLU A 155 11.07 2.11 -5.36
CA GLU A 155 11.69 1.31 -4.30
C GLU A 155 11.04 1.67 -2.97
N ALA A 156 10.50 0.68 -2.26
CA ALA A 156 9.91 0.83 -0.95
C ALA A 156 10.98 0.62 0.13
N PRO A 157 11.29 1.63 0.96
CA PRO A 157 12.24 1.48 2.04
C PRO A 157 11.67 0.66 3.19
N ILE A 158 12.47 -0.23 3.77
CA ILE A 158 12.13 -1.09 4.91
C ILE A 158 13.15 -0.82 6.01
N LEU A 159 12.67 -0.69 7.25
CA LEU A 159 13.47 -0.55 8.46
C LEU A 159 13.33 -1.80 9.31
N GLU A 160 14.45 -2.40 9.72
CA GLU A 160 14.46 -3.47 10.72
C GLU A 160 14.33 -2.89 12.12
N LEU A 161 13.42 -3.47 12.91
CA LEU A 161 13.11 -3.06 14.29
C LEU A 161 13.45 -4.13 15.34
N SER A 162 13.81 -5.34 14.92
CA SER A 162 14.07 -6.50 15.76
C SER A 162 15.14 -6.28 16.83
N SER A 163 16.07 -5.34 16.63
CA SER A 163 17.07 -4.94 17.63
C SER A 163 16.54 -4.01 18.73
N GLY A 164 15.26 -3.64 18.67
CA GLY A 164 14.61 -2.69 19.57
C GLY A 164 14.89 -1.23 19.24
N TRP A 165 14.00 -0.35 19.71
CA TRP A 165 14.02 1.08 19.34
C TRP A 165 15.32 1.80 19.73
N GLU A 166 15.87 1.49 20.90
CA GLU A 166 17.09 2.17 21.37
C GLU A 166 18.26 1.94 20.41
N ALA A 167 18.50 0.69 20.02
CA ALA A 167 19.55 0.33 19.05
C ALA A 167 19.31 0.98 17.68
N VAL A 168 18.06 0.92 17.19
CA VAL A 168 17.66 1.57 15.91
C VAL A 168 17.86 3.07 15.99
N SER A 169 17.43 3.73 17.06
CA SER A 169 17.58 5.17 17.26
C SER A 169 19.07 5.58 17.27
N GLN A 170 19.92 4.79 17.93
CA GLN A 170 21.37 5.06 17.97
C GLN A 170 22.02 4.91 16.60
N SER A 171 21.66 3.90 15.83
CA SER A 171 22.24 3.64 14.50
C SER A 171 21.73 4.63 13.44
N LYS A 172 20.43 4.99 13.46
CA LYS A 172 19.81 5.80 12.42
C LYS A 172 19.84 7.30 12.69
N LEU A 173 20.03 7.73 13.92
CA LEU A 173 20.07 9.14 14.31
C LEU A 173 21.46 9.52 14.83
N SER A 174 22.14 10.43 14.13
CA SER A 174 23.39 10.99 14.63
C SER A 174 23.20 11.71 15.98
N PRO A 175 24.25 11.88 16.81
CA PRO A 175 24.19 12.63 18.05
C PRO A 175 23.60 14.03 17.86
N LYS A 176 23.95 14.70 16.76
CA LYS A 176 23.42 16.01 16.37
C LYS A 176 21.90 15.95 16.11
N ALA A 177 21.43 14.89 15.40
CA ALA A 177 20.00 14.73 15.13
C ALA A 177 19.20 14.49 16.41
N ARG A 178 19.70 13.64 17.33
CA ARG A 178 19.11 13.41 18.66
C ARG A 178 19.07 14.68 19.50
N SER A 179 20.15 15.46 19.53
CA SER A 179 20.19 16.75 20.23
C SER A 179 19.19 17.75 19.64
N MET A 180 19.11 17.82 18.31
CA MET A 180 18.15 18.69 17.62
C MET A 180 16.68 18.27 17.89
N ARG A 181 16.39 16.96 17.95
CA ARG A 181 15.06 16.43 18.33
C ARG A 181 14.67 16.93 19.73
N ARG A 182 15.56 16.75 20.73
CA ARG A 182 15.33 17.22 22.10
C ARG A 182 15.14 18.74 22.18
N ARG A 183 15.94 19.50 21.43
CA ARG A 183 15.82 20.97 21.36
C ARG A 183 14.46 21.39 20.80
N ARG A 184 14.03 20.80 19.67
CA ARG A 184 12.75 21.11 19.04
C ARG A 184 11.57 20.73 19.92
N ARG A 185 11.67 19.61 20.63
CA ARG A 185 10.65 19.18 21.60
C ARG A 185 10.48 20.21 22.70
N ARG A 186 11.56 20.65 23.33
CA ARG A 186 11.52 21.73 24.37
C ARG A 186 10.98 23.05 23.80
N GLN A 187 11.34 23.40 22.58
CA GLN A 187 10.80 24.61 21.93
C GLN A 187 9.30 24.49 21.67
N LEU A 188 8.80 23.30 21.36
CA LEU A 188 7.38 23.03 21.16
C LEU A 188 6.65 23.10 22.52
N GLU A 189 7.21 22.53 23.57
CA GLU A 189 6.70 22.58 24.95
C GLU A 189 6.62 24.01 25.50
N ALA A 190 7.50 24.90 25.03
CA ALA A 190 7.41 26.32 25.36
C ALA A 190 6.25 27.06 24.67
N VAL A 191 5.61 26.46 23.67
CA VAL A 191 4.38 26.97 23.02
C VAL A 191 3.14 26.59 23.85
N GLY A 192 3.17 25.44 24.51
CA GLY A 192 2.10 24.93 25.34
C GLY A 192 2.26 23.43 25.63
N PRO A 193 1.38 22.87 26.47
CA PRO A 193 1.37 21.44 26.76
C PRO A 193 1.40 20.58 25.49
N VAL A 194 2.35 19.64 25.44
CA VAL A 194 2.54 18.73 24.30
C VAL A 194 2.10 17.34 24.71
N GLU A 195 1.12 16.80 24.00
CA GLU A 195 0.53 15.49 24.26
C GLU A 195 0.79 14.56 23.07
N VAL A 196 0.98 13.28 23.39
CA VAL A 196 1.09 12.18 22.42
C VAL A 196 0.03 11.17 22.77
N ALA A 197 -0.84 10.85 21.81
CA ALA A 197 -1.84 9.82 21.96
C ALA A 197 -1.68 8.77 20.86
N LEU A 198 -1.94 7.51 21.20
CA LEU A 198 -1.94 6.38 20.27
C LEU A 198 -3.33 5.74 20.29
N ALA A 199 -4.15 6.07 19.30
CA ALA A 199 -5.47 5.49 19.15
C ALA A 199 -5.36 4.10 18.50
N ARG A 200 -6.07 3.12 19.07
CA ARG A 200 -6.06 1.70 18.69
C ARG A 200 -7.48 1.16 18.50
N THR A 201 -8.36 1.46 19.47
CA THR A 201 -9.75 0.98 19.43
C THR A 201 -10.60 1.78 18.44
N ARG A 202 -11.71 1.23 18.03
CA ARG A 202 -12.67 1.90 17.15
C ARG A 202 -13.14 3.25 17.71
N GLU A 203 -13.39 3.30 19.01
CA GLU A 203 -13.87 4.49 19.73
C GLU A 203 -12.82 5.61 19.73
N GLU A 204 -11.55 5.25 19.93
CA GLU A 204 -10.42 6.19 19.90
C GLU A 204 -10.11 6.65 18.47
N LEU A 205 -10.15 5.73 17.51
CA LEU A 205 -9.80 5.97 16.13
C LEU A 205 -10.80 6.87 15.40
N ALA A 206 -12.10 6.75 15.69
CA ALA A 206 -13.11 7.51 14.98
C ALA A 206 -12.88 9.04 15.08
N PRO A 207 -12.73 9.66 16.25
CA PRO A 207 -12.41 11.08 16.35
C PRO A 207 -10.98 11.41 15.88
N ALA A 208 -10.00 10.53 16.14
CA ALA A 208 -8.62 10.76 15.74
C ALA A 208 -8.44 10.77 14.22
N LEU A 209 -9.21 10.00 13.46
CA LEU A 209 -9.22 10.01 11.99
C LEU A 209 -9.74 11.34 11.43
N GLU A 210 -10.78 11.93 12.01
CA GLU A 210 -11.28 13.24 11.57
C GLU A 210 -10.21 14.33 11.75
N GLU A 211 -9.50 14.29 12.87
CA GLU A 211 -8.37 15.19 13.11
C GLU A 211 -7.19 14.92 12.15
N ALA A 212 -6.91 13.66 11.85
CA ALA A 212 -5.90 13.29 10.85
C ALA A 212 -6.27 13.82 9.45
N PHE A 213 -7.53 13.73 9.04
CA PHE A 213 -8.00 14.33 7.79
C PHE A 213 -7.86 15.85 7.79
N ARG A 214 -8.18 16.52 8.91
CA ARG A 214 -8.01 17.96 9.07
C ARG A 214 -6.53 18.36 8.93
N VAL A 215 -5.64 17.72 9.68
CA VAL A 215 -4.19 18.00 9.63
C VAL A 215 -3.62 17.71 8.24
N HIS A 216 -4.10 16.64 7.58
CA HIS A 216 -3.72 16.34 6.20
C HIS A 216 -4.14 17.44 5.24
N ALA A 217 -5.37 17.94 5.34
CA ALA A 217 -5.86 19.04 4.51
C ALA A 217 -5.02 20.31 4.68
N LEU A 218 -4.64 20.69 5.92
CA LEU A 218 -3.75 21.82 6.19
C LEU A 218 -2.38 21.67 5.51
N ARG A 219 -1.82 20.43 5.52
CA ARG A 219 -0.50 20.16 4.91
C ARG A 219 -0.49 20.36 3.40
N TRP A 220 -1.60 20.10 2.75
CA TRP A 220 -1.73 20.12 1.28
C TRP A 220 -2.50 21.32 0.75
N GLN A 221 -2.97 22.22 1.62
CA GLN A 221 -3.67 23.44 1.21
C GLN A 221 -2.84 24.25 0.20
N GLY A 222 -3.46 24.62 -0.92
CA GLY A 222 -2.81 25.33 -2.03
C GLY A 222 -1.83 24.52 -2.87
N ARG A 223 -1.81 23.19 -2.71
CA ARG A 223 -1.00 22.26 -3.51
C ARG A 223 -1.91 21.28 -4.24
N ASN A 224 -1.46 20.75 -5.40
CA ASN A 224 -2.13 19.61 -6.03
C ASN A 224 -2.01 18.39 -5.12
N ASP A 225 -3.07 18.09 -4.38
CA ASP A 225 -3.19 16.90 -3.57
C ASP A 225 -3.98 15.85 -4.36
N SER A 226 -3.26 14.84 -4.85
CA SER A 226 -3.85 13.65 -5.48
C SER A 226 -4.11 12.54 -4.45
N SER A 227 -4.01 12.85 -3.15
CA SER A 227 -4.18 11.89 -2.08
C SER A 227 -5.66 11.55 -1.88
N GLU A 228 -5.95 10.28 -1.71
CA GLU A 228 -7.30 9.80 -1.36
C GLU A 228 -7.80 10.41 -0.04
N PHE A 229 -6.91 10.77 0.89
CA PHE A 229 -7.25 11.50 2.12
C PHE A 229 -7.84 12.90 1.87
N ALA A 230 -7.71 13.45 0.68
CA ALA A 230 -8.29 14.75 0.31
C ALA A 230 -9.71 14.63 -0.26
N THR A 231 -10.09 13.46 -0.76
CA THR A 231 -11.38 13.25 -1.43
C THR A 231 -12.46 12.75 -0.48
N PRO A 232 -13.75 13.11 -0.67
CA PRO A 232 -14.85 12.58 0.15
C PRO A 232 -14.91 11.04 0.13
N VAL A 233 -14.79 10.44 -1.05
CA VAL A 233 -14.81 8.98 -1.24
C VAL A 233 -13.64 8.32 -0.53
N GLY A 234 -12.43 8.90 -0.65
CA GLY A 234 -11.25 8.37 0.03
C GLY A 234 -11.32 8.45 1.54
N LYS A 235 -11.87 9.53 2.09
CA LYS A 235 -12.13 9.64 3.55
C LYS A 235 -13.15 8.60 4.01
N ALA A 236 -14.23 8.41 3.26
CA ALA A 236 -15.26 7.41 3.57
C ALA A 236 -14.66 5.99 3.56
N PHE A 237 -13.89 5.65 2.53
CA PHE A 237 -13.18 4.39 2.43
C PHE A 237 -12.23 4.14 3.60
N HIS A 238 -11.31 5.09 3.87
CA HIS A 238 -10.33 4.90 4.95
C HIS A 238 -11.00 4.83 6.32
N ARG A 239 -12.06 5.61 6.55
CA ARG A 239 -12.84 5.51 7.79
C ARG A 239 -13.45 4.11 7.92
N ALA A 240 -14.14 3.61 6.89
CA ALA A 240 -14.77 2.30 6.94
C ALA A 240 -13.76 1.16 7.12
N ALA A 241 -12.70 1.13 6.32
CA ALA A 241 -11.68 0.09 6.36
C ALA A 241 -10.90 0.10 7.69
N LEU A 242 -10.42 1.28 8.13
CA LEU A 242 -9.58 1.37 9.32
C LEU A 242 -10.36 1.10 10.61
N LEU A 243 -11.62 1.52 10.72
CA LEU A 243 -12.44 1.22 11.89
C LEU A 243 -12.78 -0.28 12.00
N ARG A 244 -12.89 -1.00 10.87
CA ARG A 244 -13.05 -2.46 10.91
C ARG A 244 -11.75 -3.17 11.26
N LEU A 245 -10.62 -2.75 10.69
CA LEU A 245 -9.30 -3.30 11.03
C LEU A 245 -8.90 -3.00 12.49
N ALA A 246 -9.51 -2.00 13.13
CA ALA A 246 -9.31 -1.74 14.54
C ALA A 246 -9.95 -2.81 15.43
N ASP A 247 -11.00 -3.48 14.98
CA ASP A 247 -11.62 -4.59 15.71
C ASP A 247 -10.63 -5.77 15.86
N ASP A 248 -9.68 -5.90 14.93
CA ASP A 248 -8.59 -6.88 14.95
C ASP A 248 -7.28 -6.33 15.55
N ASP A 249 -7.35 -5.20 16.27
CA ASP A 249 -6.20 -4.47 16.84
C ASP A 249 -5.09 -4.15 15.85
N ALA A 250 -5.42 -4.04 14.56
CA ALA A 250 -4.42 -3.87 13.50
C ALA A 250 -4.04 -2.41 13.21
N VAL A 251 -4.75 -1.41 13.73
CA VAL A 251 -4.55 0.01 13.40
C VAL A 251 -3.86 0.77 14.51
N ARG A 252 -2.90 1.63 14.14
CA ARG A 252 -2.22 2.57 15.05
C ARG A 252 -2.27 3.97 14.46
N LEU A 253 -2.94 4.88 15.15
CA LEU A 253 -2.96 6.29 14.79
C LEU A 253 -2.35 7.12 15.91
N LEU A 254 -1.07 7.45 15.74
CA LEU A 254 -0.37 8.33 16.64
C LEU A 254 -0.67 9.78 16.29
N THR A 255 -1.07 10.58 17.29
CA THR A 255 -1.27 12.02 17.19
C THR A 255 -0.31 12.75 18.12
N LEU A 256 0.21 13.89 17.64
CA LEU A 256 1.00 14.83 18.42
C LEU A 256 0.20 16.14 18.51
N SER A 257 -0.12 16.56 19.72
CA SER A 257 -0.95 17.74 19.99
C SER A 257 -0.19 18.81 20.76
N VAL A 258 -0.60 20.06 20.60
CA VAL A 258 -0.17 21.21 21.41
C VAL A 258 -1.40 21.98 21.84
N ASN A 259 -1.52 22.28 23.14
CA ASN A 259 -2.71 22.90 23.73
C ASN A 259 -3.99 22.13 23.36
N GLY A 260 -3.97 20.80 23.43
CA GLY A 260 -5.09 19.93 23.07
C GLY A 260 -5.42 19.85 21.56
N LYS A 261 -4.71 20.58 20.68
CA LYS A 261 -4.97 20.59 19.24
C LYS A 261 -3.97 19.71 18.50
N PRO A 262 -4.40 18.67 17.74
CA PRO A 262 -3.52 17.85 16.93
C PRO A 262 -2.81 18.66 15.83
N ILE A 263 -1.47 18.59 15.81
CA ILE A 263 -0.58 19.27 14.87
C ILE A 263 0.17 18.33 13.93
N ALA A 264 0.23 17.04 14.26
CA ALA A 264 0.81 16.02 13.40
C ALA A 264 0.21 14.66 13.74
N PHE A 265 0.25 13.76 12.76
CA PHE A 265 -0.12 12.37 12.95
C PHE A 265 0.78 11.42 12.16
N ALA A 266 0.81 10.16 12.58
CA ALA A 266 1.34 9.02 11.84
C ALA A 266 0.35 7.87 11.96
N LEU A 267 -0.14 7.38 10.82
CA LEU A 267 -1.10 6.28 10.71
C LEU A 267 -0.38 5.07 10.13
N SER A 268 -0.50 3.94 10.79
CA SER A 268 0.01 2.65 10.33
C SER A 268 -1.00 1.53 10.56
N VAL A 269 -0.86 0.45 9.79
CA VAL A 269 -1.50 -0.84 10.03
C VAL A 269 -0.43 -1.84 10.41
N GLN A 270 -0.70 -2.65 11.41
CA GLN A 270 0.16 -3.76 11.82
C GLN A 270 -0.43 -5.06 11.32
N LEU A 271 0.42 -5.91 10.76
CA LEU A 271 0.03 -7.25 10.31
C LEU A 271 1.22 -8.19 10.46
N ALA A 272 1.03 -9.30 11.15
CA ALA A 272 2.08 -10.24 11.53
C ALA A 272 3.22 -9.52 12.27
N ASP A 273 4.45 -9.58 11.77
CA ASP A 273 5.65 -8.97 12.34
C ASP A 273 5.93 -7.53 11.84
N ARG A 274 4.99 -6.91 11.10
CA ARG A 274 5.25 -5.68 10.33
C ARG A 274 4.31 -4.53 10.66
N ALA A 275 4.86 -3.32 10.70
CA ALA A 275 4.11 -2.07 10.76
C ALA A 275 4.17 -1.36 9.39
N TYR A 276 3.04 -1.18 8.75
CA TYR A 276 2.90 -0.54 7.44
C TYR A 276 2.49 0.91 7.58
N GLY A 277 3.39 1.84 7.27
CA GLY A 277 3.14 3.28 7.36
C GLY A 277 2.23 3.79 6.24
N LEU A 278 0.95 3.96 6.51
CA LEU A 278 -0.04 4.37 5.50
C LEU A 278 0.02 5.85 5.19
N ARG A 279 -0.03 6.70 6.21
CA ARG A 279 -0.15 8.14 6.02
C ARG A 279 0.48 8.92 7.18
N ARG A 280 1.04 10.08 6.83
CA ARG A 280 1.60 11.01 7.80
C ARG A 280 1.47 12.43 7.26
N ALA A 281 1.04 13.34 8.13
CA ALA A 281 1.04 14.77 7.83
C ALA A 281 1.29 15.60 9.08
N PHE A 282 1.46 16.89 8.88
CA PHE A 282 1.61 17.86 9.97
C PHE A 282 1.10 19.24 9.52
N ASP A 283 0.67 20.06 10.50
CA ASP A 283 0.27 21.43 10.29
C ASP A 283 1.50 22.29 9.94
N PRO A 284 1.55 22.92 8.76
CA PRO A 284 2.68 23.77 8.32
C PRO A 284 3.01 24.91 9.28
N ALA A 285 2.07 25.42 10.04
CA ALA A 285 2.29 26.47 11.05
C ALA A 285 3.33 26.04 12.11
N PHE A 286 3.42 24.76 12.39
CA PHE A 286 4.39 24.17 13.32
C PHE A 286 5.64 23.60 12.64
N GLY A 287 5.84 23.85 11.35
CA GLY A 287 6.89 23.24 10.53
C GLY A 287 8.31 23.41 11.09
N ARG A 288 8.62 24.54 11.76
CA ARG A 288 9.91 24.83 12.40
C ARG A 288 10.31 23.82 13.48
N PHE A 289 9.34 23.18 14.12
CA PHE A 289 9.54 22.15 15.15
C PHE A 289 9.66 20.74 14.58
N SER A 290 9.40 20.57 13.28
CA SER A 290 9.42 19.27 12.57
C SER A 290 8.47 18.22 13.16
N PRO A 291 7.20 18.53 13.47
CA PRO A 291 6.29 17.63 14.20
C PRO A 291 5.98 16.35 13.41
N GLY A 292 5.97 16.40 12.07
CA GLY A 292 5.80 15.19 11.26
C GLY A 292 6.98 14.22 11.34
N SER A 293 8.21 14.71 11.61
CA SER A 293 9.36 13.83 11.88
C SER A 293 9.27 13.24 13.28
N GLU A 294 8.81 14.02 14.25
CA GLU A 294 8.58 13.54 15.61
C GLU A 294 7.50 12.47 15.65
N ALA A 295 6.34 12.70 15.02
CA ALA A 295 5.27 11.70 14.93
C ALA A 295 5.76 10.39 14.27
N LYS A 296 6.61 10.48 13.23
CA LYS A 296 7.24 9.29 12.63
C LYS A 296 8.08 8.52 13.63
N LEU A 297 8.97 9.21 14.36
CA LEU A 297 9.88 8.55 15.30
C LEU A 297 9.11 7.91 16.46
N LEU A 298 8.11 8.59 17.00
CA LEU A 298 7.25 8.05 18.04
C LEU A 298 6.41 6.84 17.55
N SER A 299 5.95 6.86 16.30
CA SER A 299 5.24 5.72 15.71
C SER A 299 6.17 4.50 15.52
N LEU A 300 7.44 4.71 15.16
CA LEU A 300 8.42 3.62 15.06
C LEU A 300 8.80 3.07 16.43
N GLU A 301 8.93 3.95 17.41
CA GLU A 301 9.18 3.59 18.81
C GLU A 301 8.04 2.74 19.38
N ALA A 302 6.78 3.15 19.14
CA ALA A 302 5.61 2.38 19.55
C ALA A 302 5.56 1.01 18.85
N ALA A 303 5.81 0.94 17.54
CA ALA A 303 5.83 -0.31 16.79
C ALA A 303 6.90 -1.29 17.33
N ALA A 304 8.11 -0.79 17.62
CA ALA A 304 9.16 -1.61 18.22
C ALA A 304 8.79 -2.10 19.65
N ALA A 305 8.15 -1.24 20.45
CA ALA A 305 7.66 -1.61 21.79
C ALA A 305 6.55 -2.66 21.76
N GLU A 306 5.76 -2.69 20.67
CA GLU A 306 4.72 -3.70 20.42
C GLU A 306 5.28 -4.97 19.74
N GLY A 307 6.60 -5.10 19.60
CA GLY A 307 7.25 -6.30 19.07
C GLY A 307 7.27 -6.42 17.56
N MET A 308 6.97 -5.34 16.81
CA MET A 308 7.10 -5.36 15.36
C MET A 308 8.57 -5.50 14.97
N GLU A 309 8.88 -6.46 14.10
CA GLU A 309 10.24 -6.69 13.62
C GLU A 309 10.63 -5.75 12.48
N ARG A 310 9.64 -5.24 11.73
CA ARG A 310 9.88 -4.40 10.56
C ARG A 310 8.90 -3.24 10.44
N SER A 311 9.38 -2.13 9.88
CA SER A 311 8.52 -1.02 9.45
C SER A 311 8.65 -0.79 7.94
N GLU A 312 7.51 -0.87 7.25
CA GLU A 312 7.34 -0.68 5.83
C GLU A 312 6.95 0.77 5.54
N PHE A 313 7.80 1.53 4.84
CA PHE A 313 7.47 2.92 4.52
C PHE A 313 6.62 3.10 3.27
N LEU A 314 6.40 2.06 2.49
CA LEU A 314 5.49 1.91 1.34
C LEU A 314 5.63 2.96 0.20
N GLY A 315 6.10 4.15 0.49
CA GLY A 315 6.25 5.23 -0.48
C GLY A 315 7.53 5.14 -1.28
N ALA A 316 7.65 6.02 -2.28
CA ALA A 316 8.90 6.21 -2.99
C ALA A 316 10.05 6.53 -2.01
N ALA A 317 11.27 6.17 -2.40
CA ALA A 317 12.50 6.40 -1.65
C ALA A 317 12.76 7.91 -1.44
N ALA A 318 11.94 8.55 -0.61
CA ALA A 318 12.14 9.93 -0.22
C ALA A 318 13.29 10.06 0.78
N PRO A 319 14.12 11.13 0.73
CA PRO A 319 15.31 11.26 1.57
C PRO A 319 15.07 11.04 3.08
N HIS A 320 13.88 11.43 3.57
CA HIS A 320 13.51 11.26 4.97
C HIS A 320 13.11 9.81 5.34
N ASN A 321 12.86 8.92 4.36
CA ASN A 321 12.64 7.50 4.56
C ASN A 321 13.93 6.71 4.30
N VAL A 322 14.65 7.03 3.21
CA VAL A 322 15.89 6.38 2.81
C VAL A 322 16.91 6.32 3.95
N ARG A 323 17.08 7.41 4.69
CA ARG A 323 18.04 7.46 5.82
C ARG A 323 17.71 6.48 6.97
N PHE A 324 16.47 5.97 7.03
CA PHE A 324 16.06 4.97 8.02
C PHE A 324 16.04 3.55 7.45
N ALA A 325 16.08 3.40 6.13
CA ALA A 325 16.02 2.09 5.51
C ALA A 325 17.27 1.26 5.81
N ASP A 326 17.06 -0.03 5.99
CA ASP A 326 18.08 -1.06 5.97
C ASP A 326 18.09 -1.77 4.63
N THR A 327 16.89 -1.99 4.07
CA THR A 327 16.69 -2.63 2.77
C THR A 327 15.68 -1.87 1.93
N PHE A 328 15.63 -2.20 0.65
CA PHE A 328 14.68 -1.64 -0.31
C PHE A 328 14.06 -2.77 -1.11
N ASP A 329 12.76 -2.68 -1.34
CA ASP A 329 12.05 -3.66 -2.15
C ASP A 329 11.37 -2.98 -3.34
N PRO A 330 11.57 -3.47 -4.57
CA PRO A 330 10.96 -2.87 -5.74
C PRO A 330 9.44 -3.12 -5.73
N ILE A 331 8.67 -2.05 -5.90
CA ILE A 331 7.25 -2.12 -6.22
C ILE A 331 7.11 -1.95 -7.72
N CYS A 332 6.48 -2.94 -8.32
CA CYS A 332 6.40 -3.10 -9.76
C CYS A 332 4.98 -2.93 -10.27
N GLN A 333 4.87 -2.66 -11.56
CA GLN A 333 3.66 -2.71 -12.35
C GLN A 333 3.83 -3.79 -13.41
N GLY A 334 2.93 -4.73 -13.47
CA GLY A 334 2.86 -5.73 -14.51
C GLY A 334 1.87 -5.30 -15.60
N ILE A 335 2.31 -5.28 -16.86
CA ILE A 335 1.48 -4.91 -18.00
C ILE A 335 1.56 -6.02 -19.04
N GLY A 336 0.41 -6.52 -19.49
CA GLY A 336 0.39 -7.59 -20.50
C GLY A 336 -0.93 -8.31 -20.60
N LEU A 337 -0.88 -9.62 -20.90
CA LEU A 337 -2.03 -10.49 -21.11
C LEU A 337 -3.02 -9.91 -22.15
N ALA A 338 -2.47 -9.33 -23.23
CA ALA A 338 -3.26 -8.61 -24.23
C ALA A 338 -4.04 -9.59 -25.12
N ARG A 339 -5.36 -9.68 -24.92
CA ARG A 339 -6.26 -10.64 -25.58
C ARG A 339 -6.79 -10.14 -26.92
N THR A 340 -6.94 -8.83 -27.10
CA THR A 340 -7.53 -8.23 -28.29
C THR A 340 -6.49 -7.43 -29.08
N PRO A 341 -6.69 -7.21 -30.41
CA PRO A 341 -5.81 -6.33 -31.19
C PRO A 341 -5.66 -4.93 -30.58
N ARG A 342 -6.77 -4.32 -30.11
CA ARG A 342 -6.74 -3.01 -29.44
C ARG A 342 -6.00 -3.06 -28.11
N GLY A 343 -6.09 -4.15 -27.36
CA GLY A 343 -5.30 -4.37 -26.14
C GLY A 343 -3.80 -4.43 -26.42
N ARG A 344 -3.39 -5.15 -27.49
CA ARG A 344 -1.98 -5.20 -27.93
C ARG A 344 -1.44 -3.83 -28.30
N VAL A 345 -2.22 -3.03 -29.03
CA VAL A 345 -1.84 -1.64 -29.35
C VAL A 345 -1.73 -0.79 -28.08
N ALA A 346 -2.68 -0.91 -27.16
CA ALA A 346 -2.65 -0.18 -25.88
C ALA A 346 -1.41 -0.53 -25.05
N VAL A 347 -1.10 -1.82 -24.88
CA VAL A 347 0.11 -2.30 -24.17
C VAL A 347 1.37 -1.75 -24.85
N ALA A 348 1.48 -1.84 -26.17
CA ALA A 348 2.64 -1.32 -26.89
C ALA A 348 2.80 0.20 -26.69
N ALA A 349 1.71 0.97 -26.76
CA ALA A 349 1.72 2.42 -26.52
C ALA A 349 2.11 2.76 -25.06
N LEU A 350 1.58 2.04 -24.07
CA LEU A 350 1.94 2.22 -22.66
C LEU A 350 3.42 1.96 -22.43
N LEU A 351 3.95 0.84 -22.93
CA LEU A 351 5.36 0.48 -22.79
C LEU A 351 6.29 1.47 -23.49
N ALA A 352 5.92 1.93 -24.69
CA ALA A 352 6.65 2.98 -25.41
C ALA A 352 6.65 4.29 -24.62
N GLY A 353 5.51 4.72 -24.08
CA GLY A 353 5.38 5.91 -23.25
C GLY A 353 6.26 5.83 -21.97
N ILE A 354 6.33 4.66 -21.33
CA ILE A 354 7.20 4.43 -20.17
C ILE A 354 8.67 4.54 -20.56
N ARG A 355 9.08 3.92 -21.67
CA ARG A 355 10.45 4.01 -22.22
C ARG A 355 10.85 5.46 -22.50
N ILE A 356 10.02 6.20 -23.22
CA ILE A 356 10.23 7.61 -23.55
C ILE A 356 10.39 8.44 -22.28
N ARG A 357 9.49 8.30 -21.30
CA ARG A 357 9.59 9.02 -20.01
C ARG A 357 10.87 8.70 -19.25
N ARG A 358 11.33 7.44 -19.25
CA ARG A 358 12.59 7.04 -18.62
C ARG A 358 13.79 7.68 -19.32
N THR A 359 13.81 7.70 -20.66
CA THR A 359 14.86 8.33 -21.46
C THR A 359 14.91 9.85 -21.22
N LEU A 360 13.75 10.52 -21.23
CA LEU A 360 13.64 11.95 -20.94
C LEU A 360 14.13 12.30 -19.52
N LYS A 361 13.78 11.50 -18.51
CA LYS A 361 14.28 11.71 -17.15
C LYS A 361 15.78 11.53 -17.01
N ARG A 362 16.40 10.67 -17.81
CA ARG A 362 17.87 10.47 -17.83
C ARG A 362 18.61 11.56 -18.60
N SER A 363 17.98 12.22 -19.57
CA SER A 363 18.57 13.28 -20.39
C SER A 363 18.75 14.57 -19.57
N ALA A 364 19.99 15.06 -19.48
CA ALA A 364 20.32 16.34 -18.84
C ALA A 364 19.62 17.52 -19.53
N THR A 365 19.51 17.46 -20.86
CA THR A 365 18.86 18.48 -21.70
C THR A 365 17.35 18.53 -21.44
N ALA A 366 16.69 17.36 -21.39
CA ALA A 366 15.26 17.28 -21.07
C ALA A 366 14.95 17.79 -19.67
N ARG A 367 15.81 17.48 -18.68
CA ARG A 367 15.67 18.01 -17.31
C ARG A 367 15.79 19.54 -17.27
N ARG A 368 16.71 20.12 -18.04
CA ARG A 368 16.88 21.58 -18.14
C ARG A 368 15.66 22.25 -18.80
N LEU A 369 15.14 21.66 -19.88
CA LEU A 369 13.92 22.15 -20.55
C LEU A 369 12.69 22.06 -19.64
N TYR A 370 12.51 20.97 -18.95
CA TYR A 370 11.41 20.81 -18.00
C TYR A 370 11.49 21.80 -16.82
N ALA A 371 12.69 22.02 -16.26
CA ALA A 371 12.93 23.00 -15.21
C ALA A 371 12.63 24.43 -15.71
N ARG A 372 13.00 24.76 -16.98
CA ARG A 372 12.71 26.05 -17.61
C ARG A 372 11.20 26.26 -17.84
N ALA A 373 10.49 25.24 -18.35
CA ALA A 373 9.04 25.27 -18.54
C ALA A 373 8.26 25.43 -17.23
N ARG A 374 8.73 24.81 -16.15
CA ARG A 374 8.13 24.93 -14.82
C ARG A 374 8.30 26.34 -14.22
N ARG A 375 9.45 26.98 -14.44
CA ARG A 375 9.69 28.38 -14.05
C ARG A 375 8.76 29.36 -14.80
N LEU A 376 8.53 29.13 -16.10
CA LEU A 376 7.63 29.96 -16.91
C LEU A 376 6.15 29.81 -16.52
N LYS A 377 5.73 28.66 -15.98
CA LYS A 377 4.37 28.47 -15.44
C LYS A 377 4.20 29.08 -14.04
N GLY A 378 5.26 29.18 -13.23
CA GLY A 378 5.24 29.77 -11.90
C GLY A 378 5.30 31.31 -11.88
N THR A 379 5.53 31.97 -13.02
CA THR A 379 5.54 33.42 -13.16
C THR A 379 4.23 33.98 -13.76
N ARG A 380 3.19 33.12 -13.93
CA ARG A 380 1.86 33.51 -14.43
C ARG A 380 0.73 33.23 -13.41
N ALA A 381 1.05 33.13 -12.13
CA ALA A 381 0.07 33.02 -11.02
C ALA A 381 0.29 34.17 -10.04
#